data_bdc85173fd50611fa8c70324f9faceb4
#
_entry.id   bdc85173fd50611fa8c70324f9faceb4
#
_cell.length_a   1.000
_cell.length_b   1.000
_cell.length_c   1.000
_cell.angle_alpha   90.00
_cell.angle_beta   90.00
_cell.angle_gamma   90.00
#
_symmetry.space_group_name_H-M   'P 1'
#
loop_
_entity.id
_entity.type
_entity.pdbx_description
1 polymer ?
#
loop_
_entity_poly.entity_id
_entity_poly.type
_entity_poly.pdbx_seq_one_letter_code
_entity_poly.pdbx_strand_id
1 'polypeptide(L)'
;MSAGSTPKPSPLVEGIFRREILPWGLLGLTLGLVEGATAAILVKQHFAGAASSFGVNIAVALVSGAPAFSNVLSFVWANVAHGRARVQLMVALQAAFALLVGCVALASRASAGLAVTVLSIIAARVVWAGILTVRAAVWTANYPRHVLARITGRIVIVNAIAVATSAALVGGALQGRVIDARWLYGGGAIAGLSGAWLYRAMRVRREFQLLAAEAAHGGKSEPFSLRMLTQILKEDPAYREYMLWMGVFGAGNLMLTAQLVLLFSEQLHLTSGVQIGLLAVVPLLTQPLFMPAWSRLFDGSHVVRYRSRQGWALVLASLTLCLGVFTRSLTLLWLGAVLLGAAQAGANLGWNLGHNDFASLGRAQHYMGVHVTLTGLRGGVAPPLGVLAYMGLERWHAGSGEWALLLPLAMTVAGALGFNRMRVALER
;
A
#
# COMPACT_ATOMS: atom_id res chain seq x y z
N MET A 1 9.64 27.73 26.94
CA MET A 1 10.42 27.22 25.83
C MET A 1 9.91 27.87 24.56
N SER A 2 10.69 28.81 23.96
CA SER A 2 10.32 29.55 22.77
C SER A 2 10.10 28.58 21.61
N ALA A 3 8.98 28.75 20.90
CA ALA A 3 8.72 28.03 19.65
C ALA A 3 9.82 28.41 18.63
N GLY A 4 10.91 27.66 18.63
CA GLY A 4 12.02 27.84 17.69
C GLY A 4 11.50 27.76 16.28
N SER A 5 11.66 28.84 15.52
CA SER A 5 11.34 28.89 14.11
C SER A 5 12.02 27.72 13.40
N THR A 6 11.21 26.80 12.85
CA THR A 6 11.75 25.65 12.08
C THR A 6 12.64 26.19 10.96
N PRO A 7 13.89 25.73 10.83
CA PRO A 7 14.83 26.28 9.84
C PRO A 7 14.23 26.14 8.42
N LYS A 8 14.30 27.23 7.66
CA LYS A 8 13.86 27.24 6.27
C LYS A 8 14.78 26.34 5.42
N PRO A 9 14.24 25.59 4.47
CA PRO A 9 15.08 24.82 3.55
C PRO A 9 15.99 25.76 2.74
N SER A 10 17.20 25.30 2.42
CA SER A 10 18.10 26.08 1.56
C SER A 10 17.48 26.27 0.15
N PRO A 11 17.85 27.32 -0.60
CA PRO A 11 17.36 27.53 -1.97
C PRO A 11 17.58 26.32 -2.90
N LEU A 12 18.68 25.61 -2.71
CA LEU A 12 18.99 24.39 -3.45
C LEU A 12 17.97 23.27 -3.17
N VAL A 13 17.64 23.05 -1.89
CA VAL A 13 16.67 22.06 -1.45
C VAL A 13 15.27 22.40 -1.95
N GLU A 14 14.89 23.67 -1.89
CA GLU A 14 13.61 24.14 -2.42
C GLU A 14 13.53 23.98 -3.95
N GLY A 15 14.63 24.23 -4.68
CA GLY A 15 14.72 24.03 -6.12
C GLY A 15 14.57 22.54 -6.50
N ILE A 16 15.14 21.62 -5.75
CA ILE A 16 14.96 20.17 -5.94
C ILE A 16 13.49 19.79 -5.70
N PHE A 17 12.90 20.23 -4.59
CA PHE A 17 11.51 19.95 -4.25
C PHE A 17 10.53 20.41 -5.34
N ARG A 18 10.68 21.64 -5.86
CA ARG A 18 9.81 22.15 -6.93
C ARG A 18 9.87 21.35 -8.23
N ARG A 19 11.03 20.77 -8.54
CA ARG A 19 11.20 19.88 -9.70
C ARG A 19 10.63 18.50 -9.46
N GLU A 20 10.56 18.05 -8.20
CA GLU A 20 10.14 16.70 -7.85
C GLU A 20 8.62 16.57 -7.64
N ILE A 21 7.95 17.64 -7.20
CA ILE A 21 6.54 17.58 -6.79
C ILE A 21 5.60 17.24 -7.95
N LEU A 22 5.81 17.83 -9.13
CA LEU A 22 4.97 17.58 -10.31
C LEU A 22 5.12 16.16 -10.87
N PRO A 23 6.33 15.60 -11.06
CA PRO A 23 6.51 14.19 -11.41
C PRO A 23 5.79 13.23 -10.47
N TRP A 24 5.87 13.46 -9.15
CA TRP A 24 5.16 12.61 -8.19
C TRP A 24 3.65 12.76 -8.22
N GLY A 25 3.13 13.95 -8.53
CA GLY A 25 1.70 14.16 -8.76
C GLY A 25 1.20 13.38 -9.97
N LEU A 26 1.90 13.49 -11.13
CA LEU A 26 1.57 12.76 -12.35
C LEU A 26 1.67 11.24 -12.15
N LEU A 27 2.70 10.78 -11.46
CA LEU A 27 2.85 9.36 -11.13
C LEU A 27 1.76 8.88 -10.16
N GLY A 28 1.27 9.76 -9.27
CA GLY A 28 0.13 9.49 -8.39
C GLY A 28 -1.17 9.24 -9.16
N LEU A 29 -1.42 9.99 -10.25
CA LEU A 29 -2.56 9.74 -11.13
C LEU A 29 -2.49 8.33 -11.74
N THR A 30 -1.31 7.90 -12.18
CA THR A 30 -1.11 6.55 -12.70
C THR A 30 -1.28 5.49 -11.62
N LEU A 31 -0.76 5.73 -10.41
CA LEU A 31 -0.83 4.80 -9.29
C LEU A 31 -2.28 4.55 -8.84
N GLY A 32 -3.12 5.58 -8.80
CA GLY A 32 -4.50 5.45 -8.34
C GLY A 32 -5.34 4.51 -9.19
N LEU A 33 -4.98 4.32 -10.47
CA LEU A 33 -5.65 3.37 -11.37
C LEU A 33 -5.40 1.91 -11.00
N VAL A 34 -4.25 1.61 -10.37
CA VAL A 34 -3.84 0.26 -9.98
C VAL A 34 -3.76 0.09 -8.46
N GLU A 35 -4.33 1.01 -7.69
CA GLU A 35 -4.44 0.88 -6.24
C GLU A 35 -5.46 -0.21 -5.89
N GLY A 36 -5.15 -1.03 -4.87
CA GLY A 36 -5.83 -2.29 -4.58
C GLY A 36 -7.35 -2.27 -4.70
N ALA A 37 -8.04 -1.39 -3.97
CA ALA A 37 -9.50 -1.30 -4.02
C ALA A 37 -10.02 -0.81 -5.38
N THR A 38 -9.40 0.21 -5.97
CA THR A 38 -9.80 0.75 -7.29
C THR A 38 -9.67 -0.30 -8.38
N ALA A 39 -8.53 -1.00 -8.42
CA ALA A 39 -8.28 -2.07 -9.37
C ALA A 39 -9.24 -3.26 -9.17
N ALA A 40 -9.53 -3.62 -7.92
CA ALA A 40 -10.45 -4.71 -7.59
C ALA A 40 -11.88 -4.42 -8.06
N ILE A 41 -12.37 -3.19 -7.83
CA ILE A 41 -13.70 -2.75 -8.28
C ILE A 41 -13.76 -2.68 -9.81
N LEU A 42 -12.72 -2.16 -10.47
CA LEU A 42 -12.64 -2.20 -11.93
C LEU A 42 -12.76 -3.63 -12.45
N VAL A 43 -11.94 -4.56 -11.94
CA VAL A 43 -11.95 -5.96 -12.36
C VAL A 43 -13.34 -6.56 -12.18
N LYS A 44 -13.97 -6.35 -11.01
CA LYS A 44 -15.30 -6.87 -10.71
C LYS A 44 -16.36 -6.37 -11.67
N GLN A 45 -16.37 -5.06 -11.96
CA GLN A 45 -17.40 -4.43 -12.77
C GLN A 45 -17.15 -4.60 -14.28
N HIS A 46 -15.90 -4.49 -14.73
CA HIS A 46 -15.59 -4.50 -16.15
C HIS A 46 -15.65 -5.90 -16.77
N PHE A 47 -15.33 -6.93 -15.99
CA PHE A 47 -15.31 -8.32 -16.44
C PHE A 47 -16.50 -9.15 -15.95
N ALA A 48 -17.51 -8.51 -15.33
CA ALA A 48 -18.78 -9.16 -15.02
C ALA A 48 -19.40 -9.74 -16.31
N GLY A 49 -19.64 -11.05 -16.33
CA GLY A 49 -20.18 -11.76 -17.50
C GLY A 49 -19.18 -12.06 -18.64
N ALA A 50 -17.94 -11.52 -18.59
CA ALA A 50 -16.90 -11.81 -19.57
C ALA A 50 -16.05 -13.04 -19.23
N ALA A 51 -16.08 -13.46 -17.97
CA ALA A 51 -15.41 -14.66 -17.48
C ALA A 51 -16.27 -15.32 -16.38
N SER A 52 -15.86 -16.52 -15.93
CA SER A 52 -16.58 -17.19 -14.84
C SER A 52 -16.55 -16.34 -13.56
N SER A 53 -17.63 -16.34 -12.79
CA SER A 53 -17.70 -15.63 -11.50
C SER A 53 -16.56 -16.01 -10.57
N PHE A 54 -16.16 -17.29 -10.56
CA PHE A 54 -14.99 -17.77 -9.83
C PHE A 54 -13.72 -17.05 -10.27
N GLY A 55 -13.45 -17.01 -11.58
CA GLY A 55 -12.26 -16.38 -12.14
C GLY A 55 -12.21 -14.88 -11.84
N VAL A 56 -13.34 -14.16 -11.97
CA VAL A 56 -13.42 -12.73 -11.65
C VAL A 56 -13.18 -12.49 -10.14
N ASN A 57 -13.77 -13.30 -9.27
CA ASN A 57 -13.62 -13.14 -7.82
C ASN A 57 -12.18 -13.43 -7.36
N ILE A 58 -11.52 -14.42 -7.92
CA ILE A 58 -10.09 -14.67 -7.66
C ILE A 58 -9.23 -13.51 -8.20
N ALA A 59 -9.54 -12.98 -9.38
CA ALA A 59 -8.86 -11.81 -9.93
C ALA A 59 -9.00 -10.58 -9.01
N VAL A 60 -10.20 -10.33 -8.45
CA VAL A 60 -10.42 -9.30 -7.42
C VAL A 60 -9.50 -9.50 -6.22
N ALA A 61 -9.38 -10.73 -5.72
CA ALA A 61 -8.49 -11.05 -4.61
C ALA A 61 -7.01 -10.77 -4.93
N LEU A 62 -6.55 -11.20 -6.11
CA LEU A 62 -5.16 -11.03 -6.55
C LEU A 62 -4.80 -9.55 -6.72
N VAL A 63 -5.65 -8.75 -7.37
CA VAL A 63 -5.36 -7.32 -7.58
C VAL A 63 -5.48 -6.50 -6.28
N SER A 64 -6.41 -6.85 -5.38
CA SER A 64 -6.50 -6.18 -4.07
C SER A 64 -5.31 -6.48 -3.17
N GLY A 65 -4.72 -7.68 -3.27
CA GLY A 65 -3.52 -8.08 -2.55
C GLY A 65 -2.20 -7.62 -3.18
N ALA A 66 -2.22 -7.22 -4.46
CA ALA A 66 -1.02 -6.89 -5.22
C ALA A 66 -0.13 -5.80 -4.56
N PRO A 67 -0.67 -4.73 -3.93
CA PRO A 67 0.14 -3.75 -3.22
C PRO A 67 0.99 -4.34 -2.10
N ALA A 68 0.45 -5.31 -1.36
CA ALA A 68 1.17 -5.97 -0.28
C ALA A 68 2.11 -7.07 -0.82
N PHE A 69 1.64 -7.88 -1.77
CA PHE A 69 2.43 -8.96 -2.37
C PHE A 69 3.70 -8.45 -3.06
N SER A 70 3.62 -7.34 -3.79
CA SER A 70 4.76 -6.75 -4.49
C SER A 70 5.95 -6.40 -3.58
N ASN A 71 5.70 -6.20 -2.29
CA ASN A 71 6.73 -5.91 -1.31
C ASN A 71 7.72 -7.08 -1.11
N VAL A 72 7.34 -8.33 -1.39
CA VAL A 72 8.27 -9.49 -1.35
C VAL A 72 9.50 -9.24 -2.21
N LEU A 73 9.35 -8.53 -3.32
CA LEU A 73 10.43 -8.28 -4.29
C LEU A 73 11.26 -7.02 -3.99
N SER A 74 11.02 -6.33 -2.88
CA SER A 74 11.76 -5.10 -2.53
C SER A 74 13.27 -5.34 -2.40
N PHE A 75 13.70 -6.52 -1.91
CA PHE A 75 15.11 -6.87 -1.83
C PHE A 75 15.76 -7.05 -3.20
N VAL A 76 15.02 -7.55 -4.19
CA VAL A 76 15.48 -7.66 -5.58
C VAL A 76 15.77 -6.27 -6.13
N TRP A 77 14.87 -5.32 -5.89
CA TRP A 77 15.06 -3.95 -6.33
C TRP A 77 16.20 -3.23 -5.64
N ALA A 78 16.48 -3.53 -4.36
CA ALA A 78 17.67 -3.02 -3.67
C ALA A 78 18.95 -3.50 -4.35
N ASN A 79 19.04 -4.78 -4.73
CA ASN A 79 20.16 -5.33 -5.46
C ASN A 79 20.28 -4.75 -6.88
N VAL A 80 19.15 -4.59 -7.59
CA VAL A 80 19.14 -3.95 -8.92
C VAL A 80 19.59 -2.50 -8.85
N ALA A 81 19.26 -1.78 -7.76
CA ALA A 81 19.65 -0.39 -7.58
C ALA A 81 21.14 -0.21 -7.24
N HIS A 82 21.79 -1.21 -6.67
CA HIS A 82 23.19 -1.13 -6.26
C HIS A 82 24.11 -0.90 -7.47
N GLY A 83 25.06 0.04 -7.35
CA GLY A 83 26.01 0.39 -8.41
C GLY A 83 25.42 1.09 -9.64
N ARG A 84 24.12 1.44 -9.64
CA ARG A 84 23.47 2.10 -10.77
C ARG A 84 23.12 3.55 -10.47
N ALA A 85 23.15 4.39 -11.50
CA ALA A 85 22.68 5.79 -11.43
C ALA A 85 21.19 5.82 -11.04
N ARG A 86 20.90 6.41 -9.88
CA ARG A 86 19.57 6.38 -9.25
C ARG A 86 18.49 7.04 -10.08
N VAL A 87 18.81 8.19 -10.72
CA VAL A 87 17.82 8.90 -11.55
C VAL A 87 17.49 8.11 -12.80
N GLN A 88 18.49 7.54 -13.48
CA GLN A 88 18.25 6.74 -14.69
C GLN A 88 17.38 5.51 -14.39
N LEU A 89 17.71 4.79 -13.30
CA LEU A 89 16.92 3.65 -12.87
C LEU A 89 15.49 4.08 -12.49
N MET A 90 15.33 5.18 -11.75
CA MET A 90 14.02 5.72 -11.38
C MET A 90 13.17 6.02 -12.61
N VAL A 91 13.73 6.70 -13.61
CA VAL A 91 13.04 7.02 -14.87
C VAL A 91 12.63 5.75 -15.61
N ALA A 92 13.51 4.76 -15.70
CA ALA A 92 13.22 3.50 -16.35
C ALA A 92 12.07 2.73 -15.62
N LEU A 93 12.10 2.71 -14.29
CA LEU A 93 11.03 2.08 -13.49
C LEU A 93 9.71 2.84 -13.62
N GLN A 94 9.71 4.17 -13.59
CA GLN A 94 8.51 4.98 -13.78
C GLN A 94 7.90 4.79 -15.17
N ALA A 95 8.74 4.74 -16.22
CA ALA A 95 8.28 4.47 -17.57
C ALA A 95 7.71 3.04 -17.72
N ALA A 96 8.40 2.03 -17.18
CA ALA A 96 7.91 0.66 -17.17
C ALA A 96 6.59 0.53 -16.42
N PHE A 97 6.45 1.18 -15.25
CA PHE A 97 5.22 1.25 -14.48
C PHE A 97 4.08 1.85 -15.30
N ALA A 98 4.30 3.00 -15.94
CA ALA A 98 3.30 3.68 -16.75
C ALA A 98 2.87 2.84 -17.96
N LEU A 99 3.81 2.19 -18.64
CA LEU A 99 3.51 1.29 -19.77
C LEU A 99 2.68 0.08 -19.33
N LEU A 100 3.02 -0.54 -18.21
CA LEU A 100 2.25 -1.66 -17.66
C LEU A 100 0.83 -1.24 -17.29
N VAL A 101 0.64 -0.05 -16.71
CA VAL A 101 -0.68 0.51 -16.48
C VAL A 101 -1.42 0.75 -17.78
N GLY A 102 -0.73 1.25 -18.82
CA GLY A 102 -1.27 1.45 -20.16
C GLY A 102 -1.74 0.15 -20.83
N CYS A 103 -1.10 -0.98 -20.57
CA CYS A 103 -1.52 -2.28 -21.11
C CYS A 103 -2.96 -2.65 -20.70
N VAL A 104 -3.45 -2.16 -19.57
CA VAL A 104 -4.85 -2.35 -19.15
C VAL A 104 -5.82 -1.69 -20.14
N ALA A 105 -5.44 -0.57 -20.76
CA ALA A 105 -6.26 0.09 -21.77
C ALA A 105 -6.49 -0.78 -23.03
N LEU A 106 -5.57 -1.70 -23.30
CA LEU A 106 -5.62 -2.60 -24.48
C LEU A 106 -6.34 -3.91 -24.20
N ALA A 107 -6.73 -4.17 -22.94
CA ALA A 107 -7.38 -5.42 -22.55
C ALA A 107 -8.79 -5.54 -23.18
N SER A 108 -9.07 -6.64 -23.84
CA SER A 108 -10.40 -6.94 -24.37
C SER A 108 -11.38 -7.29 -23.26
N ARG A 109 -12.70 -7.16 -23.51
CA ARG A 109 -13.74 -7.60 -22.57
C ARG A 109 -13.99 -9.12 -22.69
N ALA A 110 -12.95 -9.91 -22.51
CA ALA A 110 -12.98 -11.36 -22.57
C ALA A 110 -12.10 -11.94 -21.46
N SER A 111 -12.14 -13.24 -21.25
CA SER A 111 -11.30 -13.93 -20.26
C SER A 111 -9.80 -13.69 -20.47
N ALA A 112 -9.34 -13.62 -21.71
CA ALA A 112 -7.96 -13.24 -22.03
C ALA A 112 -7.62 -11.82 -21.56
N GLY A 113 -8.53 -10.85 -21.74
CA GLY A 113 -8.35 -9.49 -21.26
C GLY A 113 -8.34 -9.38 -19.74
N LEU A 114 -9.11 -10.23 -19.03
CA LEU A 114 -9.02 -10.32 -17.58
C LEU A 114 -7.61 -10.75 -17.16
N ALA A 115 -7.04 -11.76 -17.79
CA ALA A 115 -5.67 -12.19 -17.49
C ALA A 115 -4.64 -11.10 -17.77
N VAL A 116 -4.74 -10.40 -18.92
CA VAL A 116 -3.88 -9.24 -19.25
C VAL A 116 -3.99 -8.16 -18.19
N THR A 117 -5.21 -7.81 -17.77
CA THR A 117 -5.45 -6.79 -16.74
C THR A 117 -4.80 -7.17 -15.41
N VAL A 118 -5.04 -8.38 -14.92
CA VAL A 118 -4.50 -8.87 -13.64
C VAL A 118 -2.98 -8.90 -13.67
N LEU A 119 -2.39 -9.47 -14.72
CA LEU A 119 -0.93 -9.57 -14.86
C LEU A 119 -0.29 -8.19 -14.98
N SER A 120 -0.88 -7.28 -15.76
CA SER A 120 -0.39 -5.90 -15.90
C SER A 120 -0.43 -5.15 -14.57
N ILE A 121 -1.51 -5.26 -13.81
CA ILE A 121 -1.63 -4.61 -12.48
C ILE A 121 -0.61 -5.20 -11.51
N ILE A 122 -0.47 -6.52 -11.43
CA ILE A 122 0.52 -7.16 -10.53
C ILE A 122 1.93 -6.74 -10.93
N ALA A 123 2.28 -6.79 -12.22
CA ALA A 123 3.58 -6.37 -12.71
C ALA A 123 3.85 -4.88 -12.43
N ALA A 124 2.86 -4.01 -12.65
CA ALA A 124 2.95 -2.59 -12.30
C ALA A 124 3.23 -2.39 -10.80
N ARG A 125 2.53 -3.13 -9.92
CA ARG A 125 2.77 -3.05 -8.47
C ARG A 125 4.17 -3.57 -8.08
N VAL A 126 4.69 -4.59 -8.75
CA VAL A 126 6.07 -5.07 -8.59
C VAL A 126 7.08 -3.99 -8.96
N VAL A 127 6.89 -3.33 -10.10
CA VAL A 127 7.75 -2.19 -10.52
C VAL A 127 7.61 -1.01 -9.55
N TRP A 128 6.39 -0.76 -9.05
CA TRP A 128 6.16 0.28 -8.04
C TRP A 128 6.97 0.05 -6.76
N ALA A 129 7.10 -1.19 -6.29
CA ALA A 129 7.96 -1.51 -5.15
C ALA A 129 9.43 -1.13 -5.42
N GLY A 130 9.89 -1.28 -6.66
CA GLY A 130 11.21 -0.79 -7.09
C GLY A 130 11.32 0.74 -7.04
N ILE A 131 10.30 1.45 -7.53
CA ILE A 131 10.23 2.92 -7.44
C ILE A 131 10.36 3.37 -5.98
N LEU A 132 9.62 2.75 -5.05
CA LEU A 132 9.68 3.09 -3.63
C LEU A 132 11.05 2.84 -3.03
N THR A 133 11.72 1.76 -3.41
CA THR A 133 13.07 1.40 -2.95
C THR A 133 14.10 2.43 -3.41
N VAL A 134 14.11 2.77 -4.69
CA VAL A 134 15.06 3.77 -5.26
C VAL A 134 14.76 5.17 -4.73
N ARG A 135 13.48 5.52 -4.58
CA ARG A 135 13.04 6.80 -4.02
C ARG A 135 13.63 7.07 -2.65
N ALA A 136 13.62 6.08 -1.77
CA ALA A 136 14.17 6.23 -0.43
C ALA A 136 15.63 6.66 -0.45
N ALA A 137 16.44 6.08 -1.32
CA ALA A 137 17.85 6.45 -1.51
C ALA A 137 18.01 7.87 -2.09
N VAL A 138 17.21 8.23 -3.09
CA VAL A 138 17.21 9.59 -3.69
C VAL A 138 16.84 10.65 -2.65
N TRP A 139 15.80 10.43 -1.88
CA TRP A 139 15.35 11.38 -0.86
C TRP A 139 16.37 11.58 0.25
N THR A 140 16.97 10.49 0.73
CA THR A 140 18.02 10.54 1.76
C THR A 140 19.26 11.30 1.28
N ALA A 141 19.63 11.17 0.00
CA ALA A 141 20.75 11.90 -0.58
C ALA A 141 20.45 13.39 -0.81
N ASN A 142 19.23 13.71 -1.24
CA ASN A 142 18.86 15.06 -1.68
C ASN A 142 18.39 15.97 -0.54
N TYR A 143 17.77 15.39 0.50
CA TYR A 143 17.13 16.17 1.57
C TYR A 143 17.88 15.96 2.91
N PRO A 144 18.40 17.05 3.53
CA PRO A 144 19.00 16.97 4.87
C PRO A 144 17.99 16.46 5.92
N ARG A 145 18.45 15.75 6.93
CA ARG A 145 17.62 15.12 7.97
C ARG A 145 16.60 16.07 8.60
N HIS A 146 16.99 17.31 8.90
CA HIS A 146 16.15 18.31 9.58
C HIS A 146 14.97 18.84 8.74
N VAL A 147 14.98 18.64 7.41
CA VAL A 147 13.88 19.04 6.49
C VAL A 147 13.27 17.87 5.75
N LEU A 148 13.89 16.68 5.77
CA LEU A 148 13.49 15.49 5.04
C LEU A 148 12.01 15.18 5.23
N ALA A 149 11.56 15.01 6.47
CA ALA A 149 10.18 14.63 6.77
C ALA A 149 9.15 15.68 6.29
N ARG A 150 9.49 16.99 6.40
CA ARG A 150 8.61 18.06 5.94
C ARG A 150 8.43 18.07 4.42
N ILE A 151 9.53 17.90 3.70
CA ILE A 151 9.54 17.97 2.22
C ILE A 151 8.90 16.72 1.66
N THR A 152 9.34 15.54 2.09
CA THR A 152 8.79 14.28 1.61
C THR A 152 7.32 14.13 1.98
N GLY A 153 6.91 14.62 3.15
CA GLY A 153 5.50 14.67 3.55
C GLY A 153 4.63 15.46 2.56
N ARG A 154 5.10 16.61 2.06
CA ARG A 154 4.38 17.39 1.03
C ARG A 154 4.27 16.63 -0.29
N ILE A 155 5.33 15.97 -0.73
CA ILE A 155 5.31 15.15 -1.94
C ILE A 155 4.32 13.99 -1.79
N VAL A 156 4.31 13.32 -0.64
CA VAL A 156 3.38 12.21 -0.34
C VAL A 156 1.93 12.70 -0.32
N ILE A 157 1.65 13.89 0.22
CA ILE A 157 0.30 14.48 0.21
C ILE A 157 -0.17 14.74 -1.23
N VAL A 158 0.66 15.36 -2.07
CA VAL A 158 0.32 15.61 -3.49
C VAL A 158 0.07 14.29 -4.23
N ASN A 159 0.93 13.30 -4.00
CA ASN A 159 0.75 11.97 -4.57
C ASN A 159 -0.57 11.32 -4.09
N ALA A 160 -0.89 11.38 -2.79
CA ALA A 160 -2.12 10.82 -2.24
C ALA A 160 -3.38 11.51 -2.81
N ILE A 161 -3.37 12.84 -2.97
CA ILE A 161 -4.46 13.57 -3.61
C ILE A 161 -4.62 13.11 -5.07
N ALA A 162 -3.53 12.98 -5.81
CA ALA A 162 -3.55 12.51 -7.19
C ALA A 162 -4.10 11.07 -7.29
N VAL A 163 -3.69 10.17 -6.39
CA VAL A 163 -4.21 8.80 -6.28
C VAL A 163 -5.72 8.82 -6.01
N ALA A 164 -6.19 9.62 -5.05
CA ALA A 164 -7.62 9.72 -4.73
C ALA A 164 -8.42 10.31 -5.89
N THR A 165 -7.89 11.34 -6.58
CA THR A 165 -8.51 11.94 -7.77
C THR A 165 -8.67 10.92 -8.88
N SER A 166 -7.62 10.17 -9.18
CA SER A 166 -7.64 9.12 -10.21
C SER A 166 -8.62 8.01 -9.85
N ALA A 167 -8.65 7.57 -8.59
CA ALA A 167 -9.65 6.59 -8.12
C ALA A 167 -11.08 7.11 -8.30
N ALA A 168 -11.35 8.37 -7.93
CA ALA A 168 -12.66 8.99 -8.11
C ALA A 168 -13.07 9.07 -9.60
N LEU A 169 -12.14 9.38 -10.50
CA LEU A 169 -12.39 9.39 -11.94
C LEU A 169 -12.76 7.99 -12.46
N VAL A 170 -12.09 6.92 -11.99
CA VAL A 170 -12.47 5.54 -12.33
C VAL A 170 -13.88 5.25 -11.83
N GLY A 171 -14.21 5.62 -10.58
CA GLY A 171 -15.56 5.46 -10.03
C GLY A 171 -16.64 6.12 -10.85
N GLY A 172 -16.41 7.39 -11.25
CA GLY A 172 -17.31 8.15 -12.11
C GLY A 172 -17.47 7.53 -13.50
N ALA A 173 -16.38 7.09 -14.13
CA ALA A 173 -16.42 6.46 -15.45
C ALA A 173 -17.19 5.12 -15.43
N LEU A 174 -16.97 4.31 -14.42
CA LEU A 174 -17.69 3.03 -14.26
C LEU A 174 -19.18 3.23 -13.98
N GLN A 175 -19.56 4.29 -13.25
CA GLN A 175 -20.94 4.60 -12.91
C GLN A 175 -21.67 5.29 -14.06
N GLY A 176 -21.06 6.29 -14.67
CA GLY A 176 -21.71 7.17 -15.66
C GLY A 176 -21.77 6.59 -17.07
N ARG A 177 -20.98 5.56 -17.38
CA ARG A 177 -20.79 4.99 -18.73
C ARG A 177 -20.44 6.02 -19.82
N VAL A 178 -20.12 7.26 -19.43
CA VAL A 178 -19.82 8.37 -20.34
C VAL A 178 -18.44 8.22 -20.96
N ILE A 179 -17.48 7.73 -20.18
CA ILE A 179 -16.10 7.48 -20.62
C ILE A 179 -15.78 6.01 -20.33
N ASP A 180 -15.30 5.27 -21.35
CA ASP A 180 -14.79 3.93 -21.10
C ASP A 180 -13.55 4.02 -20.18
N ALA A 181 -13.55 3.25 -19.10
CA ALA A 181 -12.45 3.23 -18.13
C ALA A 181 -11.07 3.00 -18.79
N ARG A 182 -11.03 2.35 -19.96
CA ARG A 182 -9.80 2.17 -20.75
C ARG A 182 -9.12 3.49 -21.12
N TRP A 183 -9.87 4.54 -21.43
CA TRP A 183 -9.29 5.87 -21.71
C TRP A 183 -8.60 6.47 -20.50
N LEU A 184 -9.09 6.19 -19.29
CA LEU A 184 -8.42 6.63 -18.06
C LEU A 184 -7.08 5.93 -17.87
N TYR A 185 -6.98 4.63 -18.19
CA TYR A 185 -5.71 3.90 -18.13
C TYR A 185 -4.72 4.40 -19.18
N GLY A 186 -5.19 4.70 -20.41
CA GLY A 186 -4.37 5.36 -21.44
C GLY A 186 -3.89 6.75 -21.00
N GLY A 187 -4.79 7.58 -20.49
CA GLY A 187 -4.46 8.90 -19.95
C GLY A 187 -3.50 8.83 -18.74
N GLY A 188 -3.71 7.86 -17.84
CA GLY A 188 -2.83 7.60 -16.72
C GLY A 188 -1.43 7.14 -17.14
N ALA A 189 -1.34 6.33 -18.21
CA ALA A 189 -0.04 5.95 -18.79
C ALA A 189 0.70 7.19 -19.36
N ILE A 190 -0.01 8.05 -20.07
CA ILE A 190 0.57 9.32 -20.59
C ILE A 190 1.04 10.20 -19.43
N ALA A 191 0.22 10.34 -18.36
CA ALA A 191 0.61 11.10 -17.18
C ALA A 191 1.88 10.53 -16.53
N GLY A 192 1.94 9.20 -16.34
CA GLY A 192 3.11 8.53 -15.78
C GLY A 192 4.37 8.67 -16.62
N LEU A 193 4.25 8.52 -17.96
CA LEU A 193 5.36 8.74 -18.89
C LEU A 193 5.83 10.20 -18.88
N SER A 194 4.90 11.16 -18.80
CA SER A 194 5.24 12.60 -18.66
C SER A 194 5.96 12.86 -17.34
N GLY A 195 5.50 12.22 -16.23
CA GLY A 195 6.18 12.27 -14.95
C GLY A 195 7.60 11.72 -15.03
N ALA A 196 7.78 10.57 -15.65
CA ALA A 196 9.09 9.96 -15.88
C ALA A 196 10.02 10.85 -16.72
N TRP A 197 9.47 11.46 -17.75
CA TRP A 197 10.22 12.40 -18.60
C TRP A 197 10.67 13.64 -17.82
N LEU A 198 9.79 14.24 -17.03
CA LEU A 198 10.14 15.38 -16.17
C LEU A 198 11.17 14.99 -15.11
N TYR A 199 11.09 13.76 -14.58
CA TYR A 199 12.01 13.26 -13.55
C TYR A 199 13.45 13.14 -14.07
N ARG A 200 13.67 13.05 -15.36
CA ARG A 200 15.03 13.05 -15.98
C ARG A 200 15.85 14.31 -15.66
N ALA A 201 15.19 15.42 -15.34
CA ALA A 201 15.84 16.65 -14.93
C ALA A 201 16.33 16.64 -13.47
N MET A 202 15.99 15.60 -12.70
CA MET A 202 16.44 15.44 -11.33
C MET A 202 17.92 15.07 -11.26
N ARG A 203 18.55 15.43 -10.15
CA ARG A 203 19.93 15.04 -9.85
C ARG A 203 20.02 14.55 -8.41
N VAL A 204 20.85 13.55 -8.18
CA VAL A 204 21.18 13.05 -6.85
C VAL A 204 22.44 13.74 -6.36
N ARG A 205 22.37 14.30 -5.16
CA ARG A 205 23.55 14.96 -4.56
C ARG A 205 24.60 13.90 -4.25
N ARG A 206 25.86 14.21 -4.61
CA ARG A 206 27.02 13.34 -4.40
C ARG A 206 26.84 11.92 -4.97
N GLU A 207 26.10 11.76 -6.07
CA GLU A 207 25.85 10.45 -6.69
C GLU A 207 27.15 9.71 -7.02
N PHE A 208 28.15 10.42 -7.54
CA PHE A 208 29.46 9.85 -7.82
C PHE A 208 30.13 9.27 -6.57
N GLN A 209 30.08 9.98 -5.44
CA GLN A 209 30.65 9.50 -4.17
C GLN A 209 29.90 8.27 -3.64
N LEU A 210 28.58 8.25 -3.78
CA LEU A 210 27.75 7.10 -3.40
C LEU A 210 28.09 5.87 -4.24
N LEU A 211 28.21 6.02 -5.56
CA LEU A 211 28.58 4.93 -6.46
C LEU A 211 30.01 4.43 -6.22
N ALA A 212 30.96 5.34 -5.97
CA ALA A 212 32.32 4.98 -5.63
C ALA A 212 32.41 4.23 -4.31
N ALA A 213 31.65 4.65 -3.29
CA ALA A 213 31.57 3.94 -2.01
C ALA A 213 30.95 2.54 -2.16
N GLU A 214 29.89 2.40 -2.95
CA GLU A 214 29.30 1.10 -3.26
C GLU A 214 30.26 0.18 -4.01
N ALA A 215 31.04 0.71 -4.96
CA ALA A 215 32.07 -0.05 -5.67
C ALA A 215 33.22 -0.51 -4.75
N ALA A 216 33.67 0.37 -3.83
CA ALA A 216 34.74 0.08 -2.88
C ALA A 216 34.38 -1.03 -1.88
N HIS A 217 33.09 -1.19 -1.54
CA HIS A 217 32.62 -2.27 -0.65
C HIS A 217 32.37 -3.60 -1.39
N GLY A 218 32.97 -3.80 -2.54
CA GLY A 218 32.97 -5.06 -3.28
C GLY A 218 31.68 -5.43 -3.97
N GLY A 219 30.80 -4.47 -4.20
CA GLY A 219 29.61 -4.65 -5.06
C GLY A 219 28.54 -5.60 -4.53
N LYS A 220 28.69 -6.15 -3.33
CA LYS A 220 27.74 -7.08 -2.72
C LYS A 220 27.22 -6.49 -1.41
N SER A 221 26.05 -5.84 -1.47
CA SER A 221 25.18 -5.86 -0.29
C SER A 221 24.93 -7.32 0.04
N GLU A 222 25.10 -7.75 1.30
CA GLU A 222 24.69 -9.11 1.67
C GLU A 222 23.22 -9.29 1.26
N PRO A 223 22.93 -10.15 0.26
CA PRO A 223 21.56 -10.27 -0.22
C PRO A 223 20.70 -10.81 0.90
N PHE A 224 19.59 -10.13 1.17
CA PHE A 224 18.59 -10.68 2.08
C PHE A 224 18.21 -12.09 1.61
N SER A 225 18.39 -13.07 2.48
CA SER A 225 18.13 -14.47 2.18
C SER A 225 17.09 -15.06 3.11
N LEU A 226 16.40 -16.12 2.66
CA LEU A 226 15.47 -16.86 3.53
C LEU A 226 16.17 -17.42 4.78
N ARG A 227 17.47 -17.74 4.67
CA ARG A 227 18.31 -18.16 5.82
C ARG A 227 18.42 -17.04 6.84
N MET A 228 18.69 -15.81 6.40
CA MET A 228 18.76 -14.62 7.27
C MET A 228 17.42 -14.33 7.94
N LEU A 229 16.29 -14.46 7.20
CA LEU A 229 14.95 -14.34 7.77
C LEU A 229 14.73 -15.31 8.92
N THR A 230 15.01 -16.60 8.71
CA THR A 230 14.83 -17.63 9.74
C THR A 230 15.78 -17.43 10.91
N GLN A 231 16.99 -16.95 10.65
CA GLN A 231 17.99 -16.67 11.70
C GLN A 231 17.52 -15.52 12.60
N ILE A 232 17.09 -14.38 12.05
CA ILE A 232 16.58 -13.23 12.83
C ILE A 232 15.40 -13.64 13.70
N LEU A 233 14.44 -14.40 13.14
CA LEU A 233 13.27 -14.86 13.89
C LEU A 233 13.61 -15.88 14.99
N LYS A 234 14.77 -16.59 14.89
CA LYS A 234 15.27 -17.48 15.93
C LYS A 234 16.03 -16.71 17.00
N GLU A 235 16.85 -15.76 16.60
CA GLU A 235 17.71 -14.96 17.50
C GLU A 235 16.92 -13.96 18.35
N ASP A 236 15.80 -13.44 17.83
CA ASP A 236 14.97 -12.42 18.50
C ASP A 236 13.54 -12.95 18.73
N PRO A 237 13.28 -13.59 19.87
CA PRO A 237 11.95 -14.09 20.22
C PRO A 237 10.89 -13.00 20.34
N ALA A 238 11.26 -11.79 20.80
CA ALA A 238 10.33 -10.67 20.93
C ALA A 238 9.89 -10.16 19.55
N TYR A 239 10.84 -10.03 18.61
CA TYR A 239 10.52 -9.69 17.25
C TYR A 239 9.72 -10.77 16.53
N ARG A 240 10.03 -12.05 16.77
CA ARG A 240 9.26 -13.19 16.26
C ARG A 240 7.80 -13.13 16.71
N GLU A 241 7.55 -12.89 18.00
CA GLU A 241 6.18 -12.77 18.55
C GLU A 241 5.47 -11.55 17.93
N TYR A 242 6.15 -10.42 17.82
CA TYR A 242 5.63 -9.23 17.14
C TYR A 242 5.24 -9.53 15.68
N MET A 243 6.08 -10.23 14.93
CA MET A 243 5.82 -10.60 13.54
C MET A 243 4.68 -11.61 13.40
N LEU A 244 4.49 -12.51 14.38
CA LEU A 244 3.35 -13.42 14.42
C LEU A 244 2.04 -12.63 14.53
N TRP A 245 1.94 -11.73 15.51
CA TRP A 245 0.74 -10.92 15.69
C TRP A 245 0.52 -9.93 14.54
N MET A 246 1.59 -9.38 13.99
CA MET A 246 1.53 -8.60 12.74
C MET A 246 1.04 -9.44 11.56
N GLY A 247 1.40 -10.72 11.52
CA GLY A 247 0.93 -11.68 10.51
C GLY A 247 -0.59 -11.84 10.59
N VAL A 248 -1.10 -12.21 11.75
CA VAL A 248 -2.55 -12.43 11.99
C VAL A 248 -3.34 -11.14 11.75
N PHE A 249 -2.93 -10.04 12.41
CA PHE A 249 -3.56 -8.73 12.29
C PHE A 249 -3.64 -8.23 10.86
N GLY A 250 -2.50 -8.29 10.15
CA GLY A 250 -2.41 -7.79 8.80
C GLY A 250 -3.10 -8.69 7.77
N ALA A 251 -3.20 -10.00 8.01
CA ALA A 251 -3.98 -10.89 7.15
C ALA A 251 -5.47 -10.54 7.23
N GLY A 252 -6.01 -10.30 8.43
CA GLY A 252 -7.38 -9.81 8.60
C GLY A 252 -7.64 -8.52 7.82
N ASN A 253 -6.76 -7.52 7.96
CA ASN A 253 -6.90 -6.26 7.22
C ASN A 253 -6.86 -6.43 5.69
N LEU A 254 -6.00 -7.31 5.17
CA LEU A 254 -5.88 -7.54 3.72
C LEU A 254 -7.05 -8.34 3.14
N MET A 255 -7.64 -9.27 3.91
CA MET A 255 -8.86 -10.00 3.53
C MET A 255 -10.06 -9.07 3.38
N LEU A 256 -10.20 -8.10 4.28
CA LEU A 256 -11.37 -7.24 4.40
C LEU A 256 -11.69 -6.51 3.08
N THR A 257 -10.68 -5.91 2.43
CA THR A 257 -10.89 -5.13 1.20
C THR A 257 -11.46 -5.98 0.08
N ALA A 258 -10.91 -7.18 -0.17
CA ALA A 258 -11.38 -8.05 -1.24
C ALA A 258 -12.83 -8.53 -1.00
N GLN A 259 -13.16 -8.90 0.23
CA GLN A 259 -14.51 -9.32 0.60
C GLN A 259 -15.53 -8.17 0.49
N LEU A 260 -15.17 -6.96 0.94
CA LEU A 260 -16.05 -5.80 0.82
C LEU A 260 -16.36 -5.45 -0.63
N VAL A 261 -15.39 -5.59 -1.56
CA VAL A 261 -15.65 -5.38 -3.00
C VAL A 261 -16.74 -6.34 -3.51
N LEU A 262 -16.67 -7.62 -3.12
CA LEU A 262 -17.67 -8.61 -3.53
C LEU A 262 -19.03 -8.32 -2.90
N LEU A 263 -19.07 -8.09 -1.60
CA LEU A 263 -20.30 -7.79 -0.85
C LEU A 263 -20.99 -6.53 -1.35
N PHE A 264 -20.23 -5.47 -1.60
CA PHE A 264 -20.78 -4.21 -2.13
C PHE A 264 -21.34 -4.38 -3.54
N SER A 265 -20.72 -5.24 -4.37
CA SER A 265 -21.20 -5.50 -5.73
C SER A 265 -22.34 -6.49 -5.79
N GLU A 266 -22.24 -7.62 -5.07
CA GLU A 266 -23.14 -8.77 -5.24
C GLU A 266 -24.33 -8.77 -4.29
N GLN A 267 -24.18 -8.24 -3.07
CA GLN A 267 -25.25 -8.26 -2.06
C GLN A 267 -25.85 -6.88 -1.79
N LEU A 268 -25.02 -5.82 -1.70
CA LEU A 268 -25.53 -4.47 -1.46
C LEU A 268 -25.84 -3.71 -2.76
N HIS A 269 -25.43 -4.21 -3.90
CA HIS A 269 -25.63 -3.61 -5.22
C HIS A 269 -25.26 -2.13 -5.28
N LEU A 270 -24.19 -1.73 -4.55
CA LEU A 270 -23.71 -0.36 -4.53
C LEU A 270 -23.10 0.02 -5.88
N THR A 271 -23.31 1.27 -6.29
CA THR A 271 -22.70 1.78 -7.52
C THR A 271 -21.17 1.82 -7.39
N SER A 272 -20.45 1.70 -8.50
CA SER A 272 -18.98 1.72 -8.52
C SER A 272 -18.39 2.97 -7.88
N GLY A 273 -19.04 4.13 -8.08
CA GLY A 273 -18.62 5.38 -7.46
C GLY A 273 -18.70 5.34 -5.93
N VAL A 274 -19.78 4.79 -5.37
CA VAL A 274 -19.93 4.61 -3.92
C VAL A 274 -18.90 3.62 -3.40
N GLN A 275 -18.69 2.48 -4.06
CA GLN A 275 -17.69 1.48 -3.66
C GLN A 275 -16.27 2.07 -3.61
N ILE A 276 -15.87 2.81 -4.65
CA ILE A 276 -14.56 3.48 -4.71
C ILE A 276 -14.47 4.61 -3.67
N GLY A 277 -15.56 5.35 -3.46
CA GLY A 277 -15.65 6.32 -2.38
C GLY A 277 -15.34 5.71 -1.02
N LEU A 278 -16.01 4.60 -0.69
CA LEU A 278 -15.88 3.91 0.59
C LEU A 278 -14.52 3.22 0.79
N LEU A 279 -13.97 2.58 -0.23
CA LEU A 279 -12.79 1.72 -0.09
C LEU A 279 -11.47 2.38 -0.50
N ALA A 280 -11.52 3.48 -1.27
CA ALA A 280 -10.31 4.16 -1.74
C ALA A 280 -10.30 5.66 -1.38
N VAL A 281 -11.25 6.46 -1.88
CA VAL A 281 -11.16 7.92 -1.82
C VAL A 281 -11.23 8.43 -0.38
N VAL A 282 -12.27 8.05 0.37
CA VAL A 282 -12.47 8.53 1.76
C VAL A 282 -11.33 8.06 2.67
N PRO A 283 -10.92 6.77 2.69
CA PRO A 283 -9.78 6.36 3.50
C PRO A 283 -8.48 7.11 3.15
N LEU A 284 -8.17 7.32 1.87
CA LEU A 284 -6.96 8.04 1.44
C LEU A 284 -6.96 9.51 1.88
N LEU A 285 -8.09 10.21 1.74
CA LEU A 285 -8.20 11.62 2.12
C LEU A 285 -8.25 11.82 3.64
N THR A 286 -8.69 10.83 4.38
CA THR A 286 -8.76 10.87 5.85
C THR A 286 -7.38 10.66 6.50
N GLN A 287 -6.49 9.86 5.90
CA GLN A 287 -5.18 9.56 6.48
C GLN A 287 -4.37 10.80 6.91
N PRO A 288 -4.19 11.84 6.06
CA PRO A 288 -3.43 13.03 6.43
C PRO A 288 -3.97 13.78 7.65
N LEU A 289 -5.28 13.73 7.89
CA LEU A 289 -5.93 14.40 9.01
C LEU A 289 -5.56 13.76 10.35
N PHE A 290 -5.40 12.45 10.39
CA PHE A 290 -5.09 11.69 11.60
C PHE A 290 -3.60 11.41 11.79
N MET A 291 -2.79 11.60 10.75
CA MET A 291 -1.34 11.36 10.79
C MET A 291 -0.63 12.12 11.94
N PRO A 292 -0.92 13.42 12.22
CA PRO A 292 -0.24 14.12 13.31
C PRO A 292 -0.52 13.54 14.70
N ALA A 293 -1.73 13.05 14.94
CA ALA A 293 -2.09 12.42 16.22
C ALA A 293 -1.33 11.09 16.41
N TRP A 294 -1.29 10.26 15.37
CA TRP A 294 -0.57 9.00 15.40
C TRP A 294 0.94 9.18 15.51
N SER A 295 1.52 10.20 14.85
CA SER A 295 2.96 10.48 14.95
C SER A 295 3.36 10.85 16.39
N ARG A 296 2.60 11.70 17.08
CA ARG A 296 2.87 12.05 18.49
C ARG A 296 2.82 10.80 19.40
N LEU A 297 1.86 9.90 19.14
CA LEU A 297 1.74 8.67 19.91
C LEU A 297 2.90 7.69 19.62
N PHE A 298 3.36 7.64 18.37
CA PHE A 298 4.47 6.79 17.96
C PHE A 298 5.80 7.28 18.55
N ASP A 299 6.09 8.58 18.45
CA ASP A 299 7.34 9.18 18.92
C ASP A 299 7.55 9.02 20.44
N GLY A 300 6.47 8.91 21.21
CA GLY A 300 6.52 8.77 22.68
C GLY A 300 6.47 7.32 23.17
N SER A 301 6.51 6.29 22.31
CA SER A 301 6.28 4.90 22.76
C SER A 301 6.99 3.85 21.91
N HIS A 302 7.38 2.74 22.54
CA HIS A 302 7.83 1.54 21.82
C HIS A 302 6.71 1.01 20.92
N VAL A 303 7.05 0.47 19.74
CA VAL A 303 6.08 0.02 18.73
C VAL A 303 5.03 -0.97 19.25
N VAL A 304 5.37 -1.83 20.18
CA VAL A 304 4.40 -2.78 20.77
C VAL A 304 3.31 -2.02 21.54
N ARG A 305 3.69 -1.00 22.35
CA ARG A 305 2.74 -0.14 23.06
C ARG A 305 1.92 0.69 22.08
N TYR A 306 2.55 1.17 21.02
CA TYR A 306 1.87 1.85 19.93
C TYR A 306 0.83 0.96 19.23
N ARG A 307 1.23 -0.25 18.82
CA ARG A 307 0.37 -1.22 18.14
C ARG A 307 -0.78 -1.71 19.01
N SER A 308 -0.57 -1.84 20.33
CA SER A 308 -1.65 -2.21 21.24
C SER A 308 -2.81 -1.21 21.28
N ARG A 309 -2.57 0.07 20.94
CA ARG A 309 -3.59 1.11 20.81
C ARG A 309 -4.11 1.24 19.37
N GLN A 310 -3.19 1.31 18.40
CA GLN A 310 -3.52 1.43 16.99
C GLN A 310 -4.34 0.23 16.49
N GLY A 311 -4.08 -0.97 16.99
CA GLY A 311 -4.82 -2.17 16.63
C GLY A 311 -6.32 -2.04 16.89
N TRP A 312 -6.71 -1.44 18.01
CA TRP A 312 -8.13 -1.24 18.33
C TRP A 312 -8.82 -0.21 17.43
N ALA A 313 -8.09 0.77 16.90
CA ALA A 313 -8.65 1.69 15.91
C ALA A 313 -9.03 0.93 14.62
N LEU A 314 -8.22 -0.04 14.19
CA LEU A 314 -8.54 -0.87 13.02
C LEU A 314 -9.66 -1.87 13.32
N VAL A 315 -9.71 -2.44 14.53
CA VAL A 315 -10.84 -3.29 14.98
C VAL A 315 -12.14 -2.50 14.92
N LEU A 316 -12.16 -1.27 15.44
CA LEU A 316 -13.35 -0.40 15.40
C LEU A 316 -13.79 -0.12 13.96
N ALA A 317 -12.85 0.21 13.08
CA ALA A 317 -13.14 0.44 11.67
C ALA A 317 -13.73 -0.81 11.00
N SER A 318 -13.09 -1.97 11.20
CA SER A 318 -13.55 -3.24 10.63
C SER A 318 -14.93 -3.64 11.17
N LEU A 319 -15.15 -3.48 12.47
CA LEU A 319 -16.45 -3.75 13.11
C LEU A 319 -17.54 -2.84 12.55
N THR A 320 -17.26 -1.53 12.41
CA THR A 320 -18.23 -0.57 11.86
C THR A 320 -18.60 -0.92 10.41
N LEU A 321 -17.61 -1.32 9.58
CA LEU A 321 -17.86 -1.79 8.22
C LEU A 321 -18.68 -3.08 8.21
N CYS A 322 -18.37 -4.05 9.06
CA CYS A 322 -19.17 -5.27 9.20
C CYS A 322 -20.60 -4.95 9.59
N LEU A 323 -20.81 -4.13 10.62
CA LEU A 323 -22.15 -3.69 11.03
C LEU A 323 -22.88 -2.96 9.89
N GLY A 324 -22.18 -2.13 9.13
CA GLY A 324 -22.73 -1.45 7.95
C GLY A 324 -23.23 -2.43 6.88
N VAL A 325 -22.50 -3.54 6.66
CA VAL A 325 -22.93 -4.60 5.73
C VAL A 325 -24.12 -5.36 6.30
N PHE A 326 -24.06 -5.85 7.53
CA PHE A 326 -25.14 -6.63 8.16
C PHE A 326 -26.44 -5.84 8.30
N THR A 327 -26.36 -4.55 8.62
CA THR A 327 -27.55 -3.69 8.78
C THR A 327 -27.97 -2.98 7.49
N ARG A 328 -27.26 -3.20 6.38
CA ARG A 328 -27.46 -2.51 5.09
C ARG A 328 -27.38 -0.98 5.23
N SER A 329 -26.69 -0.47 6.25
CA SER A 329 -26.62 0.96 6.57
C SER A 329 -25.48 1.67 5.85
N LEU A 330 -25.82 2.48 4.86
CA LEU A 330 -24.84 3.29 4.13
C LEU A 330 -24.11 4.30 5.04
N THR A 331 -24.81 4.83 6.06
CA THR A 331 -24.22 5.73 7.05
C THR A 331 -23.08 5.05 7.83
N LEU A 332 -23.30 3.80 8.27
CA LEU A 332 -22.25 3.03 8.96
C LEU A 332 -21.08 2.70 8.02
N LEU A 333 -21.36 2.44 6.74
CA LEU A 333 -20.30 2.19 5.75
C LEU A 333 -19.43 3.45 5.57
N TRP A 334 -20.01 4.64 5.44
CA TRP A 334 -19.24 5.89 5.35
C TRP A 334 -18.45 6.19 6.63
N LEU A 335 -19.07 5.99 7.80
CA LEU A 335 -18.35 6.11 9.08
C LEU A 335 -17.17 5.13 9.14
N GLY A 336 -17.41 3.86 8.76
CA GLY A 336 -16.38 2.83 8.71
C GLY A 336 -15.24 3.20 7.76
N ALA A 337 -15.53 3.82 6.60
CA ALA A 337 -14.52 4.29 5.65
C ALA A 337 -13.63 5.41 6.26
N VAL A 338 -14.21 6.36 6.99
CA VAL A 338 -13.48 7.42 7.72
C VAL A 338 -12.60 6.79 8.80
N LEU A 339 -13.16 5.89 9.61
CA LEU A 339 -12.42 5.18 10.67
C LEU A 339 -11.29 4.32 10.08
N LEU A 340 -11.52 3.69 8.93
CA LEU A 340 -10.50 2.90 8.22
C LEU A 340 -9.33 3.79 7.81
N GLY A 341 -9.59 4.95 7.21
CA GLY A 341 -8.54 5.91 6.86
C GLY A 341 -7.78 6.42 8.08
N ALA A 342 -8.48 6.75 9.16
CA ALA A 342 -7.86 7.14 10.43
C ALA A 342 -6.96 6.03 11.00
N ALA A 343 -7.42 4.78 11.00
CA ALA A 343 -6.65 3.63 11.48
C ALA A 343 -5.44 3.32 10.57
N GLN A 344 -5.61 3.43 9.25
CA GLN A 344 -4.53 3.21 8.27
C GLN A 344 -3.41 4.23 8.38
N ALA A 345 -3.70 5.50 8.73
CA ALA A 345 -2.68 6.50 9.02
C ALA A 345 -1.70 6.00 10.09
N GLY A 346 -2.23 5.46 11.19
CA GLY A 346 -1.42 4.86 12.24
C GLY A 346 -0.76 3.55 11.79
N ALA A 347 -1.47 2.71 11.04
CA ALA A 347 -0.93 1.46 10.54
C ALA A 347 0.32 1.66 9.66
N ASN A 348 0.30 2.70 8.81
CA ASN A 348 1.41 3.07 7.94
C ASN A 348 2.67 3.47 8.72
N LEU A 349 2.53 4.24 9.82
CA LEU A 349 3.66 4.60 10.68
C LEU A 349 4.30 3.37 11.32
N GLY A 350 3.49 2.55 11.98
CA GLY A 350 3.98 1.35 12.63
C GLY A 350 4.53 0.31 11.65
N TRP A 351 4.05 0.29 10.39
CA TRP A 351 4.58 -0.58 9.34
C TRP A 351 5.97 -0.10 8.89
N ASN A 352 6.12 1.21 8.64
CA ASN A 352 7.36 1.76 8.11
C ASN A 352 8.49 1.86 9.15
N LEU A 353 8.18 2.04 10.43
CA LEU A 353 9.15 2.40 11.46
C LEU A 353 9.26 1.37 12.59
N GLY A 354 8.23 0.53 12.79
CA GLY A 354 8.14 -0.32 13.97
C GLY A 354 9.21 -1.39 14.12
N HIS A 355 9.85 -1.81 13.02
CA HIS A 355 10.96 -2.75 13.06
C HIS A 355 12.24 -2.17 13.72
N ASN A 356 12.37 -0.82 13.73
CA ASN A 356 13.53 -0.15 14.30
C ASN A 356 13.63 -0.34 15.82
N ASP A 357 12.52 -0.55 16.52
CA ASP A 357 12.51 -0.72 17.97
C ASP A 357 13.05 -2.09 18.42
N PHE A 358 13.18 -3.04 17.49
CA PHE A 358 13.77 -4.35 17.75
C PHE A 358 15.19 -4.45 17.21
N ALA A 359 15.52 -3.66 16.19
CA ALA A 359 16.79 -3.77 15.50
C ALA A 359 17.93 -3.10 16.28
N SER A 360 19.02 -3.83 16.53
CA SER A 360 20.27 -3.24 16.96
C SER A 360 20.88 -2.33 15.88
N LEU A 361 21.81 -1.44 16.31
CA LEU A 361 22.51 -0.53 15.41
C LEU A 361 23.11 -1.28 14.20
N GLY A 362 22.75 -0.81 12.99
CA GLY A 362 23.22 -1.40 11.72
C GLY A 362 22.39 -2.57 11.18
N ARG A 363 21.50 -3.19 11.96
CA ARG A 363 20.67 -4.34 11.52
C ARG A 363 19.23 -3.97 11.09
N ALA A 364 18.83 -2.70 11.14
CA ALA A 364 17.46 -2.26 10.83
C ALA A 364 16.99 -2.69 9.43
N GLN A 365 17.88 -2.69 8.43
CA GLN A 365 17.54 -3.13 7.07
C GLN A 365 17.18 -4.62 7.01
N HIS A 366 17.84 -5.47 7.79
CA HIS A 366 17.54 -6.91 7.84
C HIS A 366 16.17 -7.18 8.51
N TYR A 367 15.87 -6.48 9.61
CA TYR A 367 14.56 -6.54 10.26
C TYR A 367 13.45 -6.05 9.33
N MET A 368 13.68 -4.95 8.60
CA MET A 368 12.74 -4.49 7.58
C MET A 368 12.57 -5.53 6.47
N GLY A 369 13.64 -6.19 6.03
CA GLY A 369 13.60 -7.28 5.05
C GLY A 369 12.66 -8.41 5.49
N VAL A 370 12.75 -8.86 6.75
CA VAL A 370 11.83 -9.85 7.35
C VAL A 370 10.38 -9.34 7.29
N HIS A 371 10.17 -8.11 7.76
CA HIS A 371 8.84 -7.49 7.81
C HIS A 371 8.16 -7.42 6.44
N VAL A 372 8.90 -6.96 5.43
CA VAL A 372 8.41 -6.79 4.06
C VAL A 372 8.12 -8.14 3.41
N THR A 373 9.00 -9.13 3.60
CA THR A 373 8.80 -10.48 3.05
C THR A 373 7.54 -11.16 3.62
N LEU A 374 7.37 -11.12 4.95
CA LEU A 374 6.17 -11.69 5.59
C LEU A 374 4.90 -10.91 5.23
N THR A 375 5.00 -9.59 5.03
CA THR A 375 3.89 -8.77 4.52
C THR A 375 3.50 -9.20 3.12
N GLY A 376 4.46 -9.43 2.25
CA GLY A 376 4.19 -9.86 0.88
C GLY A 376 3.57 -11.27 0.82
N LEU A 377 4.07 -12.20 1.63
CA LEU A 377 3.50 -13.55 1.69
C LEU A 377 2.00 -13.50 2.08
N ARG A 378 1.66 -12.78 3.14
CA ARG A 378 0.25 -12.63 3.55
C ARG A 378 -0.58 -11.86 2.51
N GLY A 379 0.03 -10.91 1.76
CA GLY A 379 -0.62 -10.19 0.67
C GLY A 379 -1.02 -11.09 -0.50
N GLY A 380 -0.23 -12.14 -0.76
CA GLY A 380 -0.55 -13.16 -1.77
C GLY A 380 -1.57 -14.19 -1.31
N VAL A 381 -1.65 -14.46 0.00
CA VAL A 381 -2.47 -15.55 0.56
C VAL A 381 -3.77 -15.06 1.18
N ALA A 382 -3.74 -13.98 1.96
CA ALA A 382 -4.91 -13.57 2.75
C ALA A 382 -6.11 -13.12 1.89
N PRO A 383 -6.00 -12.24 0.88
CA PRO A 383 -7.15 -11.86 0.08
C PRO A 383 -7.80 -13.04 -0.67
N PRO A 384 -7.06 -13.97 -1.33
CA PRO A 384 -7.65 -15.17 -1.90
C PRO A 384 -8.40 -16.03 -0.88
N LEU A 385 -7.83 -16.27 0.31
CA LEU A 385 -8.51 -17.02 1.36
C LEU A 385 -9.81 -16.34 1.80
N GLY A 386 -9.81 -15.02 1.94
CA GLY A 386 -11.01 -14.26 2.27
C GLY A 386 -12.10 -14.40 1.20
N VAL A 387 -11.72 -14.33 -0.07
CA VAL A 387 -12.66 -14.50 -1.20
C VAL A 387 -13.16 -15.94 -1.28
N LEU A 388 -12.32 -16.94 -1.05
CA LEU A 388 -12.74 -18.35 -1.01
C LEU A 388 -13.71 -18.61 0.15
N ALA A 389 -13.50 -18.01 1.31
CA ALA A 389 -14.43 -18.09 2.44
C ALA A 389 -15.80 -17.46 2.07
N TYR A 390 -15.80 -16.28 1.46
CA TYR A 390 -17.02 -15.64 0.93
C TYR A 390 -17.75 -16.55 -0.04
N MET A 391 -17.06 -17.06 -1.05
CA MET A 391 -17.66 -17.92 -2.08
C MET A 391 -18.14 -19.27 -1.54
N GLY A 392 -17.44 -19.83 -0.56
CA GLY A 392 -17.82 -21.07 0.10
C GLY A 392 -19.14 -20.92 0.86
N LEU A 393 -19.28 -19.86 1.64
CA LEU A 393 -20.52 -19.54 2.35
C LEU A 393 -21.67 -19.25 1.39
N GLU A 394 -21.42 -18.45 0.35
CA GLU A 394 -22.45 -18.10 -0.65
C GLU A 394 -22.96 -19.32 -1.42
N ARG A 395 -22.09 -20.33 -1.67
CA ARG A 395 -22.49 -21.61 -2.26
C ARG A 395 -23.31 -22.48 -1.31
N TRP A 396 -23.00 -22.44 -0.02
CA TRP A 396 -23.71 -23.22 0.98
C TRP A 396 -25.12 -22.68 1.18
N HIS A 397 -25.27 -21.36 1.29
CA HIS A 397 -26.57 -20.68 1.38
C HIS A 397 -26.47 -19.30 0.74
N ALA A 398 -27.32 -19.04 -0.24
CA ALA A 398 -27.33 -17.75 -0.95
C ALA A 398 -27.60 -16.60 0.04
N GLY A 399 -26.78 -15.56 -0.02
CA GLY A 399 -26.81 -14.41 0.88
C GLY A 399 -25.98 -14.57 2.16
N SER A 400 -25.42 -15.77 2.44
CA SER A 400 -24.60 -15.96 3.65
C SER A 400 -23.14 -15.51 3.51
N GLY A 401 -22.75 -15.03 2.34
CA GLY A 401 -21.39 -14.54 2.08
C GLY A 401 -20.95 -13.42 3.03
N GLU A 402 -21.88 -12.62 3.56
CA GLU A 402 -21.58 -11.56 4.53
C GLU A 402 -20.92 -12.09 5.83
N TRP A 403 -21.23 -13.32 6.23
CA TRP A 403 -20.62 -13.95 7.41
C TRP A 403 -19.12 -14.20 7.24
N ALA A 404 -18.62 -14.23 6.01
CA ALA A 404 -17.18 -14.31 5.75
C ALA A 404 -16.39 -13.13 6.35
N LEU A 405 -17.04 -11.98 6.60
CA LEU A 405 -16.42 -10.82 7.27
C LEU A 405 -16.03 -11.09 8.71
N LEU A 406 -16.63 -12.08 9.36
CA LEU A 406 -16.25 -12.45 10.73
C LEU A 406 -14.82 -12.99 10.81
N LEU A 407 -14.32 -13.63 9.73
CA LEU A 407 -12.95 -14.14 9.69
C LEU A 407 -11.91 -13.00 9.77
N PRO A 408 -11.89 -12.00 8.87
CA PRO A 408 -10.94 -10.89 8.99
C PRO A 408 -11.15 -10.07 10.27
N LEU A 409 -12.37 -9.89 10.75
CA LEU A 409 -12.65 -9.22 12.01
C LEU A 409 -12.03 -9.99 13.19
N ALA A 410 -12.27 -11.30 13.29
CA ALA A 410 -11.69 -12.14 14.33
C ALA A 410 -10.15 -12.12 14.31
N MET A 411 -9.53 -12.19 13.12
CA MET A 411 -8.08 -12.10 12.97
C MET A 411 -7.55 -10.72 13.40
N THR A 412 -8.25 -9.64 13.07
CA THR A 412 -7.86 -8.28 13.47
C THR A 412 -7.96 -8.12 14.99
N VAL A 413 -9.04 -8.65 15.61
CA VAL A 413 -9.21 -8.67 17.08
C VAL A 413 -8.11 -9.51 17.73
N ALA A 414 -7.85 -10.72 17.24
CA ALA A 414 -6.82 -11.60 17.77
C ALA A 414 -5.43 -10.94 17.73
N GLY A 415 -5.11 -10.27 16.63
CA GLY A 415 -3.86 -9.52 16.50
C GLY A 415 -3.77 -8.34 17.49
N ALA A 416 -4.87 -7.57 17.67
CA ALA A 416 -4.92 -6.48 18.65
C ALA A 416 -4.75 -6.99 20.11
N LEU A 417 -5.38 -8.12 20.45
CA LEU A 417 -5.20 -8.78 21.74
C LEU A 417 -3.76 -9.29 21.91
N GLY A 418 -3.15 -9.83 20.84
CA GLY A 418 -1.75 -10.25 20.85
C GLY A 418 -0.80 -9.10 21.18
N PHE A 419 -0.99 -7.92 20.56
CA PHE A 419 -0.21 -6.72 20.90
C PHE A 419 -0.45 -6.24 22.34
N ASN A 420 -1.68 -6.34 22.85
CA ASN A 420 -1.95 -6.02 24.25
C ASN A 420 -1.22 -6.98 25.21
N ARG A 421 -1.21 -8.28 24.91
CA ARG A 421 -0.46 -9.28 25.69
C ARG A 421 1.04 -8.96 25.71
N MET A 422 1.63 -8.68 24.55
CA MET A 422 3.04 -8.28 24.46
C MET A 422 3.33 -7.01 25.26
N ARG A 423 2.42 -6.00 25.21
CA ARG A 423 2.58 -4.78 26.01
C ARG A 423 2.65 -5.08 27.49
N VAL A 424 1.72 -5.88 28.02
CA VAL A 424 1.69 -6.24 29.44
C VAL A 424 2.97 -7.01 29.84
N ALA A 425 3.52 -7.84 28.95
CA ALA A 425 4.78 -8.55 29.20
C ALA A 425 6.00 -7.61 29.23
N LEU A 426 5.99 -6.51 28.46
CA LEU A 426 7.05 -5.49 28.46
C LEU A 426 6.97 -4.52 29.67
N GLU A 427 5.82 -4.43 30.33
CA GLU A 427 5.60 -3.54 31.46
C GLU A 427 5.82 -4.27 32.81
N ARG A 428 6.07 -5.56 32.80
CA ARG A 428 6.47 -6.40 33.95
C ARG A 428 7.99 -6.51 34.04
#